data_0d432f033c01fceffac8c08c1b4af27f
#
_entry.id   0d432f033c01fceffac8c08c1b4af27f
#
_cell.length_a   1.000
_cell.length_b   1.000
_cell.length_c   1.000
_cell.angle_alpha   90.00
_cell.angle_beta   90.00
_cell.angle_gamma   90.00
#
_symmetry.space_group_name_H-M   'P 1'
#
loop_
_entity.id
_entity.type
_entity.pdbx_description
1 polymer ?
#
loop_
_entity_poly.entity_id
_entity_poly.type
_entity_poly.pdbx_seq_one_letter_code
_entity_poly.pdbx_strand_id
1 'polypeptide(L)'
;MKFILRRSEEVGKVELPITAVIIDEKGRCIGRGSNKRESNNDPLGHAELIALRQAAWIKKDWRFNECSIITNLEPCTMCAAALVQARMGQVIYGAEDDKRGGFGGTIDLSKHESAHHKMNIIRGILKQNCKDRIKLWFRSLRNQK
;
A
#
# COMPACT_ATOMS: atom_id res chain seq x y z
N MET A 1 3.74 -5.82 9.46
CA MET A 1 4.29 -6.44 8.24
C MET A 1 4.07 -7.95 8.16
N LYS A 2 4.38 -8.76 9.17
CA LYS A 2 4.17 -10.23 9.12
C LYS A 2 2.73 -10.63 8.75
N PHE A 3 1.74 -9.97 9.34
CA PHE A 3 0.33 -10.17 8.99
C PHE A 3 0.06 -9.85 7.51
N ILE A 4 0.59 -8.75 6.99
CA ILE A 4 0.44 -8.33 5.59
C ILE A 4 1.04 -9.36 4.64
N LEU A 5 2.25 -9.85 4.93
CA LEU A 5 2.89 -10.89 4.12
C LEU A 5 2.07 -12.18 4.06
N ARG A 6 1.50 -12.62 5.19
CA ARG A 6 0.62 -13.80 5.22
C ARG A 6 -0.64 -13.59 4.38
N ARG A 7 -1.28 -12.41 4.49
CA ARG A 7 -2.46 -12.08 3.69
C ARG A 7 -2.15 -11.97 2.20
N SER A 8 -0.98 -11.48 1.83
CA SER A 8 -0.56 -11.40 0.43
C SER A 8 -0.38 -12.76 -0.25
N GLU A 9 -0.12 -13.83 0.52
CA GLU A 9 -0.08 -15.21 0.00
C GLU A 9 -1.44 -15.67 -0.52
N GLU A 10 -2.50 -15.34 0.19
CA GLU A 10 -3.87 -15.71 -0.17
C GLU A 10 -4.33 -15.01 -1.45
N VAL A 11 -3.83 -13.79 -1.70
CA VAL A 11 -4.16 -12.98 -2.88
C VAL A 11 -3.43 -13.46 -4.15
N GLY A 12 -2.23 -13.99 -4.00
CA GLY A 12 -1.25 -14.19 -5.07
C GLY A 12 -1.56 -15.25 -6.13
N LYS A 13 -2.76 -15.82 -6.21
CA LYS A 13 -3.12 -16.78 -7.26
C LYS A 13 -3.56 -16.08 -8.57
N VAL A 14 -4.24 -14.98 -8.46
CA VAL A 14 -4.80 -14.22 -9.62
C VAL A 14 -4.23 -12.81 -9.66
N GLU A 15 -4.06 -12.21 -8.50
CA GLU A 15 -3.67 -10.81 -8.33
C GLU A 15 -2.21 -10.66 -7.91
N LEU A 16 -1.62 -9.54 -8.24
CA LEU A 16 -0.33 -9.14 -7.66
C LEU A 16 -0.45 -9.14 -6.12
N PRO A 17 0.43 -9.86 -5.37
CA PRO A 17 0.29 -10.11 -3.94
C PRO A 17 0.60 -8.88 -3.09
N ILE A 18 -0.18 -7.83 -3.26
CA ILE A 18 -0.10 -6.60 -2.49
C ILE A 18 -1.27 -6.52 -1.53
N THR A 19 -0.96 -6.20 -0.29
CA THR A 19 -1.92 -6.02 0.80
C THR A 19 -1.57 -4.77 1.59
N ALA A 20 -2.58 -4.01 1.98
CA ALA A 20 -2.45 -2.83 2.82
C ALA A 20 -3.40 -2.89 4.00
N VAL A 21 -2.99 -2.34 5.13
CA VAL A 21 -3.85 -2.10 6.30
C VAL A 21 -3.67 -0.66 6.78
N ILE A 22 -4.75 -0.08 7.31
CA ILE A 22 -4.71 1.22 7.98
C ILE A 22 -5.06 1.01 9.43
N ILE A 23 -4.23 1.55 10.31
CA ILE A 23 -4.41 1.55 11.76
C ILE A 23 -4.59 2.98 12.27
N ASP A 24 -5.47 3.14 13.25
CA ASP A 24 -5.70 4.41 13.92
C ASP A 24 -4.66 4.67 15.03
N GLU A 25 -4.78 5.81 15.71
CA GLU A 25 -3.93 6.23 16.83
C GLU A 25 -3.97 5.28 18.04
N LYS A 26 -5.01 4.44 18.12
CA LYS A 26 -5.17 3.41 19.18
C LYS A 26 -4.66 2.04 18.74
N GLY A 27 -4.05 1.95 17.55
CA GLY A 27 -3.56 0.69 16.98
C GLY A 27 -4.65 -0.24 16.43
N ARG A 28 -5.89 0.24 16.28
CA ARG A 28 -7.00 -0.56 15.73
C ARG A 28 -6.94 -0.54 14.20
N CYS A 29 -7.14 -1.70 13.59
CA CYS A 29 -7.25 -1.81 12.13
C CYS A 29 -8.62 -1.27 11.68
N ILE A 30 -8.62 -0.15 10.97
CA ILE A 30 -9.82 0.51 10.44
C ILE A 30 -9.95 0.37 8.91
N GLY A 31 -8.95 -0.15 8.22
CA GLY A 31 -9.00 -0.39 6.79
C GLY A 31 -8.12 -1.54 6.37
N ARG A 32 -8.60 -2.37 5.43
CA ARG A 32 -7.85 -3.46 4.82
C ARG A 32 -8.09 -3.47 3.32
N GLY A 33 -7.05 -3.71 2.55
CA GLY A 33 -7.14 -3.85 1.12
C GLY A 33 -6.15 -4.89 0.61
N SER A 34 -6.56 -5.57 -0.46
CA SER A 34 -5.69 -6.40 -1.28
C SER A 34 -5.93 -6.01 -2.73
N ASN A 35 -4.92 -6.18 -3.58
CA ASN A 35 -5.04 -5.86 -5.00
C ASN A 35 -6.22 -6.63 -5.62
N LYS A 36 -7.04 -5.95 -6.43
CA LYS A 36 -8.23 -6.49 -7.10
C LYS A 36 -8.41 -5.91 -8.51
N ARG A 37 -7.31 -5.55 -9.15
CA ARG A 37 -7.36 -4.98 -10.50
C ARG A 37 -7.95 -5.94 -11.52
N GLU A 38 -7.42 -7.16 -11.56
CA GLU A 38 -7.83 -8.16 -12.54
C GLU A 38 -9.20 -8.75 -12.19
N SER A 39 -9.42 -9.14 -10.92
CA SER A 39 -10.67 -9.78 -10.50
C SER A 39 -11.89 -8.87 -10.58
N ASN A 40 -11.72 -7.56 -10.42
CA ASN A 40 -12.82 -6.60 -10.46
C ASN A 40 -12.84 -5.75 -11.75
N ASN A 41 -11.89 -5.94 -12.68
CA ASN A 41 -11.68 -5.05 -13.83
C ASN A 41 -11.61 -3.57 -13.42
N ASP A 42 -10.94 -3.31 -12.27
CA ASP A 42 -10.87 -1.99 -11.65
C ASP A 42 -9.45 -1.41 -11.74
N PRO A 43 -9.20 -0.40 -12.60
CA PRO A 43 -7.88 0.22 -12.72
C PRO A 43 -7.41 0.89 -11.42
N LEU A 44 -8.33 1.21 -10.51
CA LEU A 44 -8.06 1.79 -9.19
C LEU A 44 -8.06 0.74 -8.07
N GLY A 45 -8.19 -0.54 -8.41
CA GLY A 45 -8.28 -1.67 -7.48
C GLY A 45 -6.97 -2.00 -6.77
N HIS A 46 -6.20 -0.98 -6.34
CA HIS A 46 -4.99 -1.14 -5.57
C HIS A 46 -5.31 -1.32 -4.08
N ALA A 47 -4.51 -2.15 -3.42
CA ALA A 47 -4.69 -2.49 -2.01
C ALA A 47 -4.81 -1.26 -1.10
N GLU A 48 -3.99 -0.24 -1.35
CA GLU A 48 -3.94 0.99 -0.58
C GLU A 48 -5.23 1.80 -0.73
N LEU A 49 -5.74 1.93 -1.96
CA LEU A 49 -6.99 2.68 -2.22
C LEU A 49 -8.22 1.97 -1.64
N ILE A 50 -8.23 0.64 -1.71
CA ILE A 50 -9.29 -0.18 -1.10
C ILE A 50 -9.28 0.00 0.42
N ALA A 51 -8.10 -0.10 1.05
CA ALA A 51 -7.94 0.11 2.49
C ALA A 51 -8.35 1.53 2.90
N LEU A 52 -7.94 2.54 2.13
CA LEU A 52 -8.23 3.94 2.40
C LEU A 52 -9.73 4.23 2.34
N ARG A 53 -10.42 3.71 1.33
CA ARG A 53 -11.87 3.87 1.17
C ARG A 53 -12.64 3.21 2.32
N GLN A 54 -12.26 2.00 2.72
CA GLN A 54 -12.86 1.32 3.87
C GLN A 54 -12.63 2.09 5.17
N ALA A 55 -11.40 2.56 5.40
CA ALA A 55 -11.05 3.32 6.58
C ALA A 55 -11.81 4.64 6.68
N ALA A 56 -12.00 5.35 5.57
CA ALA A 56 -12.79 6.57 5.51
C ALA A 56 -14.26 6.33 5.88
N TRP A 57 -14.82 5.22 5.39
CA TRP A 57 -16.19 4.83 5.72
C TRP A 57 -16.36 4.48 7.21
N ILE A 58 -15.41 3.74 7.80
CA ILE A 58 -15.44 3.38 9.23
C ILE A 58 -15.21 4.60 10.12
N LYS A 59 -14.22 5.43 9.76
CA LYS A 59 -13.85 6.63 10.51
C LYS A 59 -14.89 7.76 10.38
N LYS A 60 -15.68 7.74 9.30
CA LYS A 60 -16.59 8.83 8.88
C LYS A 60 -15.87 10.17 8.70
N ASP A 61 -14.60 10.09 8.31
CA ASP A 61 -13.74 11.25 8.03
C ASP A 61 -12.73 10.85 6.94
N TRP A 62 -12.41 11.78 6.05
CA TRP A 62 -11.44 11.59 4.98
C TRP A 62 -9.99 11.91 5.39
N ARG A 63 -9.78 12.51 6.58
CA ARG A 63 -8.47 12.90 7.10
C ARG A 63 -7.88 11.82 8.01
N PHE A 64 -6.60 11.52 7.80
CA PHE A 64 -5.89 10.42 8.44
C PHE A 64 -4.61 10.86 9.15
N ASN A 65 -4.58 12.10 9.68
CA ASN A 65 -3.41 12.70 10.32
C ASN A 65 -2.79 11.82 11.44
N GLU A 66 -3.63 11.13 12.20
CA GLU A 66 -3.22 10.27 13.31
C GLU A 66 -3.16 8.78 12.93
N CYS A 67 -3.30 8.46 11.65
CA CYS A 67 -3.34 7.08 11.17
C CYS A 67 -2.05 6.68 10.47
N SER A 68 -1.82 5.37 10.40
CA SER A 68 -0.71 4.78 9.67
C SER A 68 -1.23 3.78 8.65
N ILE A 69 -0.69 3.82 7.44
CA ILE A 69 -0.87 2.75 6.46
C ILE A 69 0.37 1.86 6.42
N ILE A 70 0.16 0.55 6.33
CA ILE A 70 1.23 -0.46 6.25
C ILE A 70 0.97 -1.30 5.00
N THR A 71 1.97 -1.42 4.11
CA THR A 71 1.89 -2.21 2.88
C THR A 71 3.20 -2.95 2.61
N ASN A 72 3.15 -4.06 1.88
CA ASN A 72 4.35 -4.84 1.57
C ASN A 72 5.16 -4.31 0.39
N LEU A 73 4.58 -3.44 -0.44
CA LEU A 73 5.26 -2.74 -1.52
C LEU A 73 5.08 -1.23 -1.36
N GLU A 74 6.10 -0.46 -1.75
CA GLU A 74 6.01 0.99 -1.82
C GLU A 74 4.77 1.42 -2.63
N PRO A 75 3.91 2.31 -2.11
CA PRO A 75 2.77 2.83 -2.85
C PRO A 75 3.20 3.48 -4.17
N CYS A 76 2.53 3.12 -5.25
CA CYS A 76 2.77 3.77 -6.55
C CYS A 76 2.36 5.24 -6.51
N THR A 77 2.70 6.00 -7.56
CA THR A 77 2.41 7.44 -7.63
C THR A 77 0.94 7.78 -7.43
N MET A 78 0.01 6.97 -7.98
CA MET A 78 -1.43 7.15 -7.77
C MET A 78 -1.82 6.97 -6.30
N CYS A 79 -1.38 5.89 -5.67
CA CYS A 79 -1.68 5.61 -4.26
C CYS A 79 -0.99 6.62 -3.33
N ALA A 80 0.26 6.99 -3.63
CA ALA A 80 0.99 8.00 -2.86
C ALA A 80 0.28 9.35 -2.92
N ALA A 81 -0.19 9.79 -4.09
CA ALA A 81 -0.97 11.02 -4.22
C ALA A 81 -2.27 10.95 -3.41
N ALA A 82 -2.98 9.82 -3.43
CA ALA A 82 -4.19 9.64 -2.64
C ALA A 82 -3.92 9.72 -1.13
N LEU A 83 -2.81 9.13 -0.65
CA LEU A 83 -2.40 9.18 0.75
C LEU A 83 -2.01 10.59 1.19
N VAL A 84 -1.33 11.35 0.32
CA VAL A 84 -1.03 12.78 0.55
C VAL A 84 -2.33 13.57 0.67
N GLN A 85 -3.26 13.39 -0.27
CA GLN A 85 -4.56 14.08 -0.25
C GLN A 85 -5.40 13.72 0.98
N ALA A 86 -5.36 12.46 1.43
CA ALA A 86 -6.03 12.00 2.64
C ALA A 86 -5.33 12.43 3.94
N ARG A 87 -4.23 13.17 3.86
CA ARG A 87 -3.43 13.61 5.01
C ARG A 87 -2.97 12.46 5.90
N MET A 88 -2.52 11.35 5.28
CA MET A 88 -2.03 10.21 6.04
C MET A 88 -0.84 10.60 6.92
N GLY A 89 -0.89 10.28 8.21
CA GLY A 89 0.16 10.66 9.17
C GLY A 89 1.44 9.88 8.97
N GLN A 90 1.33 8.58 8.69
CA GLN A 90 2.48 7.71 8.52
C GLN A 90 2.27 6.68 7.41
N VAL A 91 3.30 6.44 6.61
CA VAL A 91 3.34 5.37 5.61
C VAL A 91 4.49 4.43 5.93
N ILE A 92 4.19 3.15 6.08
CA ILE A 92 5.15 2.08 6.39
C ILE A 92 5.12 1.06 5.26
N TYR A 93 6.25 0.81 4.61
CA TYR A 93 6.29 -0.20 3.57
C TYR A 93 7.53 -1.13 3.65
N GLY A 94 7.40 -2.30 3.01
CA GLY A 94 8.45 -3.31 2.98
C GLY A 94 9.43 -3.09 1.84
N ALA A 95 9.06 -3.51 0.64
CA ALA A 95 9.90 -3.38 -0.55
C ALA A 95 9.74 -2.01 -1.20
N GLU A 96 10.82 -1.45 -1.69
CA GLU A 96 10.82 -0.28 -2.57
C GLU A 96 10.41 -0.67 -3.99
N ASP A 97 9.78 0.26 -4.71
CA ASP A 97 9.44 0.11 -6.12
C ASP A 97 10.19 1.16 -6.95
N ASP A 98 11.35 0.78 -7.46
CA ASP A 98 12.22 1.65 -8.25
C ASP A 98 11.60 2.09 -9.59
N LYS A 99 10.48 1.48 -10.00
CA LYS A 99 9.82 1.76 -11.27
C LYS A 99 8.56 2.61 -11.16
N ARG A 100 7.85 2.52 -10.03
CA ARG A 100 6.53 3.16 -9.84
C ARG A 100 6.35 3.82 -8.48
N GLY A 101 7.30 3.67 -7.58
CA GLY A 101 7.20 4.14 -6.21
C GLY A 101 7.04 5.65 -6.12
N GLY A 102 6.09 6.10 -5.31
CA GLY A 102 5.72 7.49 -5.11
C GLY A 102 6.27 8.13 -3.85
N PHE A 103 7.06 7.38 -3.07
CA PHE A 103 7.71 7.86 -1.84
C PHE A 103 9.23 7.69 -1.85
N GLY A 104 9.84 7.80 -3.02
CA GLY A 104 11.29 7.80 -3.22
C GLY A 104 11.78 6.81 -4.27
N GLY A 105 10.96 5.89 -4.75
CA GLY A 105 11.30 4.97 -5.82
C GLY A 105 11.57 5.70 -7.14
N THR A 106 10.59 6.36 -7.70
CA THR A 106 10.73 7.21 -8.90
C THR A 106 10.55 8.69 -8.61
N ILE A 107 9.65 9.02 -7.71
CA ILE A 107 9.35 10.38 -7.24
C ILE A 107 9.03 10.33 -5.75
N ASP A 108 9.22 11.42 -5.04
CA ASP A 108 8.83 11.54 -3.62
C ASP A 108 7.71 12.57 -3.47
N LEU A 109 6.47 12.11 -3.53
CA LEU A 109 5.29 12.98 -3.41
C LEU A 109 5.09 13.50 -1.99
N SER A 110 5.72 12.92 -0.97
CA SER A 110 5.66 13.45 0.40
C SER A 110 6.40 14.77 0.57
N LYS A 111 7.33 15.06 -0.34
CA LYS A 111 8.16 16.29 -0.38
C LYS A 111 7.80 17.22 -1.53
N HIS A 112 6.86 16.82 -2.38
CA HIS A 112 6.46 17.65 -3.52
C HIS A 112 5.74 18.91 -3.04
N GLU A 113 5.89 20.01 -3.78
CA GLU A 113 5.27 21.29 -3.44
C GLU A 113 3.73 21.24 -3.32
N SER A 114 3.09 20.29 -4.03
CA SER A 114 1.64 20.03 -3.91
C SER A 114 1.25 19.28 -2.64
N ALA A 115 2.21 18.79 -1.84
CA ALA A 115 1.94 18.13 -0.58
C ALA A 115 1.69 19.16 0.52
N HIS A 116 0.43 19.49 0.77
CA HIS A 116 0.03 20.41 1.85
C HIS A 116 0.05 19.76 3.24
N HIS A 117 0.67 18.57 3.36
CA HIS A 117 0.70 17.77 4.56
C HIS A 117 2.06 17.07 4.70
N LYS A 118 2.61 17.11 5.90
CA LYS A 118 3.83 16.36 6.25
C LYS A 118 3.45 14.98 6.76
N MET A 119 4.06 13.94 6.20
CA MET A 119 3.87 12.56 6.62
C MET A 119 5.21 11.92 6.97
N ASN A 120 5.18 10.95 7.88
CA ASN A 120 6.35 10.15 8.22
C ASN A 120 6.42 8.92 7.29
N ILE A 121 7.58 8.68 6.68
CA ILE A 121 7.81 7.54 5.79
C ILE A 121 8.80 6.58 6.43
N ILE A 122 8.36 5.35 6.70
CA ILE A 122 9.20 4.25 7.21
C ILE A 122 9.33 3.19 6.13
N ARG A 123 10.56 2.92 5.72
CA ARG A 123 10.90 2.04 4.60
C ARG A 123 11.57 0.77 5.07
N GLY A 124 11.49 -0.28 4.27
CA GLY A 124 12.35 -1.46 4.39
C GLY A 124 11.96 -2.45 5.48
N ILE A 125 10.76 -2.37 6.02
CA ILE A 125 10.30 -3.33 7.04
C ILE A 125 10.07 -4.71 6.42
N LEU A 126 10.90 -5.69 6.79
CA LEU A 126 10.95 -7.02 6.18
C LEU A 126 11.14 -6.95 4.65
N LYS A 127 11.98 -6.03 4.19
CA LYS A 127 12.22 -5.71 2.78
C LYS A 127 12.46 -6.95 1.93
N GLN A 128 13.35 -7.84 2.36
CA GLN A 128 13.70 -9.04 1.58
C GLN A 128 12.50 -9.98 1.45
N ASN A 129 11.78 -10.25 2.53
CA ASN A 129 10.58 -11.08 2.50
C ASN A 129 9.51 -10.51 1.56
N CYS A 130 9.33 -9.19 1.56
CA CYS A 130 8.40 -8.52 0.66
C CYS A 130 8.83 -8.64 -0.81
N LYS A 131 10.12 -8.42 -1.11
CA LYS A 131 10.67 -8.60 -2.46
C LYS A 131 10.52 -10.03 -2.96
N ASP A 132 10.84 -11.01 -2.13
CA ASP A 132 10.77 -12.43 -2.51
C ASP A 132 9.34 -12.86 -2.81
N ARG A 133 8.36 -12.38 -2.05
CA ARG A 133 6.94 -12.62 -2.30
C ARG A 133 6.52 -12.15 -3.70
N ILE A 134 6.88 -10.95 -4.07
CA ILE A 134 6.55 -10.37 -5.38
C ILE A 134 7.29 -11.10 -6.50
N LYS A 135 8.58 -11.42 -6.31
CA LYS A 135 9.38 -12.17 -7.28
C LYS A 135 8.83 -13.58 -7.54
N LEU A 136 8.40 -14.28 -6.50
CA LEU A 136 7.80 -15.61 -6.61
C LEU A 136 6.52 -15.56 -7.46
N TRP A 137 5.68 -14.57 -7.26
CA TRP A 137 4.48 -14.38 -8.05
C TRP A 137 4.78 -14.17 -9.53
N PHE A 138 5.72 -13.27 -9.86
CA PHE A 138 6.13 -13.08 -11.26
C PHE A 138 6.75 -14.32 -11.90
N ARG A 139 7.47 -15.15 -11.13
CA ARG A 139 7.98 -16.45 -11.61
C ARG A 139 6.85 -17.42 -11.91
N SER A 140 5.84 -17.52 -11.04
CA SER A 140 4.70 -18.41 -11.25
C SER A 140 3.92 -18.06 -12.52
N LEU A 141 3.73 -16.77 -12.84
CA LEU A 141 3.07 -16.34 -14.07
C LEU A 141 3.86 -16.73 -15.34
N ARG A 142 5.18 -16.69 -15.28
CA ARG A 142 6.02 -17.09 -16.42
C ARG A 142 5.98 -18.59 -16.70
N ASN A 143 5.81 -19.40 -15.66
CA ASN A 143 5.75 -20.86 -15.78
C ASN A 143 4.35 -21.37 -16.20
N GLN A 144 3.34 -20.49 -16.27
CA GLN A 144 1.98 -20.82 -16.74
C GLN A 144 1.78 -20.49 -18.24
N LYS A 145 2.77 -19.88 -18.87
CA LYS A 145 2.82 -19.63 -20.32
C LYS A 145 3.70 -20.66 -21.02
#